data_993e36be4d4b8699ef0d30906bbbf42c
#
_entry.id   993e36be4d4b8699ef0d30906bbbf42c
#
_cell.length_a   1.000
_cell.length_b   1.000
_cell.length_c   1.000
_cell.angle_alpha   90.00
_cell.angle_beta   90.00
_cell.angle_gamma   90.00
#
_symmetry.space_group_name_H-M   'P 1'
#
loop_
_entity.id
_entity.type
_entity.pdbx_description
1 polymer ?
#
loop_
_entity_poly.entity_id
_entity_poly.type
_entity_poly.pdbx_seq_one_letter_code
_entity_poly.pdbx_strand_id
1 'polypeptide(L)'
;MGRSDCLKCKTNDNMMDFAYLGKKHPKAPLAFNDLDHKVLKTVNNSFNCITCHDPHSAEPRIVFDHLIEAMSHPHYKDYNYQKNAGKTGYPKIEVINMGVRGYPRKIAILEKANSNYMCGQCHEGHNRSETFYKDSDSQLAHPKNAIDRTGWSVGTFFAANPIERWNVVRRLGLYNGIDKATGVKTVSTDHYHMETVVGSKHGQAGVGCTDCHFAKKANGTLEHQPSLPSLKYKNTCARSDCHGNPNGDNWSEGQAAYMVATIQQRYRIHKERLERYGSAARNLLIKAKNGDVKINQPEYQKLQDAYSLYLHTVGWYFSDYSKGVHDPSGFEKTSSEVIKNLRTATAAAQNTIK
;
A
#
# COMPACT_ATOMS: atom_id res chain seq x y z
N MET A 1 19.10 1.60 -0.74
CA MET A 1 19.52 3.02 -0.70
C MET A 1 18.28 3.89 -0.67
N GLY A 2 18.18 4.81 0.29
CA GLY A 2 17.08 5.76 0.38
C GLY A 2 17.16 6.79 -0.75
N ARG A 3 16.02 7.26 -1.21
CA ARG A 3 15.89 8.31 -2.23
C ARG A 3 15.37 9.57 -1.55
N SER A 4 15.65 10.74 -2.13
CA SER A 4 15.20 12.04 -1.58
C SER A 4 13.68 12.16 -1.50
N ASP A 5 12.96 11.50 -2.40
CA ASP A 5 11.50 11.45 -2.40
C ASP A 5 10.91 10.70 -1.19
N CYS A 6 11.69 9.89 -0.51
CA CYS A 6 11.25 9.21 0.72
C CYS A 6 11.19 10.17 1.93
N LEU A 7 11.91 11.29 1.90
CA LEU A 7 12.03 12.21 3.04
C LEU A 7 10.69 12.86 3.42
N LYS A 8 9.81 13.09 2.47
CA LYS A 8 8.49 13.68 2.71
C LYS A 8 7.61 12.87 3.65
N CYS A 9 7.84 11.54 3.71
CA CYS A 9 7.17 10.62 4.63
C CYS A 9 8.08 10.21 5.79
N LYS A 10 9.22 10.85 5.98
CA LYS A 10 10.20 10.47 7.02
C LYS A 10 10.54 11.61 7.97
N THR A 11 10.34 12.84 7.55
CA THR A 11 10.66 14.01 8.37
C THR A 11 9.55 15.04 8.32
N ASN A 12 9.32 15.72 9.45
CA ASN A 12 8.30 16.74 9.57
C ASN A 12 8.56 17.94 8.64
N ASP A 13 9.81 18.41 8.55
CA ASP A 13 10.14 19.59 7.75
C ASP A 13 9.88 19.34 6.26
N ASN A 14 10.24 18.17 5.75
CA ASN A 14 9.95 17.83 4.35
C ASN A 14 8.45 17.66 4.10
N MET A 15 7.71 17.05 5.04
CA MET A 15 6.27 16.98 4.96
C MET A 15 5.64 18.36 4.91
N MET A 16 6.07 19.28 5.77
CA MET A 16 5.60 20.67 5.78
C MET A 16 5.91 21.40 4.48
N ASP A 17 7.12 21.24 3.97
CA ASP A 17 7.53 21.85 2.70
C ASP A 17 6.64 21.37 1.54
N PHE A 18 6.34 20.10 1.46
CA PHE A 18 5.57 19.52 0.36
C PHE A 18 4.06 19.65 0.57
N ALA A 19 3.54 19.25 1.72
CA ALA A 19 2.11 19.26 1.98
C ALA A 19 1.53 20.65 2.25
N TYR A 20 2.29 21.52 2.92
CA TYR A 20 1.81 22.86 3.28
C TYR A 20 2.33 23.97 2.39
N LEU A 21 3.62 24.00 2.12
CA LEU A 21 4.23 25.11 1.37
C LEU A 21 4.22 24.85 -0.14
N GLY A 22 3.89 23.65 -0.57
CA GLY A 22 3.76 23.32 -1.99
C GLY A 22 5.05 23.37 -2.76
N LYS A 23 6.17 23.17 -2.12
CA LYS A 23 7.45 23.06 -2.82
C LYS A 23 7.40 21.84 -3.75
N LYS A 24 7.76 22.08 -5.01
CA LYS A 24 7.87 20.99 -5.99
C LYS A 24 9.00 20.07 -5.60
N HIS A 25 8.76 18.78 -5.72
CA HIS A 25 9.82 17.79 -5.65
C HIS A 25 10.83 18.00 -6.79
N PRO A 26 12.13 17.79 -6.58
CA PRO A 26 13.09 17.75 -7.69
C PRO A 26 12.59 16.74 -8.75
N LYS A 27 12.71 17.11 -10.03
CA LYS A 27 12.26 16.28 -11.16
C LYS A 27 12.90 14.88 -11.19
N ALA A 28 14.10 14.76 -10.63
CA ALA A 28 14.80 13.50 -10.47
C ALA A 28 15.14 13.30 -8.99
N PRO A 29 14.68 12.21 -8.36
CA PRO A 29 15.04 11.93 -6.97
C PRO A 29 16.52 11.59 -6.89
N LEU A 30 17.26 12.34 -6.08
CA LEU A 30 18.66 12.09 -5.80
C LEU A 30 18.82 10.88 -4.87
N ALA A 31 19.93 10.16 -5.00
CA ALA A 31 20.32 9.19 -4.01
C ALA A 31 20.58 9.89 -2.65
N PHE A 32 20.41 9.18 -1.55
CA PHE A 32 20.51 9.78 -0.22
C PHE A 32 21.90 10.42 0.02
N ASN A 33 22.94 9.83 -0.54
CA ASN A 33 24.31 10.31 -0.43
C ASN A 33 24.60 11.59 -1.25
N ASP A 34 23.73 11.91 -2.21
CA ASP A 34 23.86 13.09 -3.08
C ASP A 34 23.02 14.27 -2.57
N LEU A 35 22.41 14.13 -1.39
CA LEU A 35 21.60 15.19 -0.80
C LEU A 35 22.49 16.29 -0.19
N ASP A 36 22.09 17.55 -0.41
CA ASP A 36 22.68 18.70 0.24
C ASP A 36 22.65 18.51 1.78
N HIS A 37 23.70 18.94 2.43
CA HIS A 37 23.85 18.92 3.89
C HIS A 37 22.69 19.61 4.62
N LYS A 38 22.06 20.62 4.01
CA LYS A 38 20.87 21.29 4.55
C LYS A 38 19.66 20.33 4.61
N VAL A 39 19.48 19.51 3.57
CA VAL A 39 18.40 18.52 3.52
C VAL A 39 18.68 17.39 4.52
N LEU A 40 19.93 16.97 4.67
CA LEU A 40 20.30 15.94 5.63
C LEU A 40 20.04 16.35 7.08
N LYS A 41 20.15 17.65 7.41
CA LYS A 41 19.80 18.15 8.75
C LYS A 41 18.32 17.94 9.10
N THR A 42 17.43 18.00 8.11
CA THR A 42 15.98 17.79 8.32
C THR A 42 15.62 16.32 8.64
N VAL A 43 16.51 15.38 8.32
CA VAL A 43 16.30 13.94 8.59
C VAL A 43 16.26 13.66 10.09
N ASN A 44 16.87 14.49 10.90
CA ASN A 44 16.85 14.34 12.37
C ASN A 44 15.54 14.80 13.02
N ASN A 45 14.68 15.53 12.27
CA ASN A 45 13.39 15.98 12.76
C ASN A 45 12.33 14.94 12.44
N SER A 46 11.97 14.12 13.43
CA SER A 46 10.91 13.13 13.30
C SER A 46 9.53 13.79 13.14
N PHE A 47 8.52 12.98 12.90
CA PHE A 47 7.14 13.45 12.88
C PHE A 47 6.72 14.07 14.23
N ASN A 48 5.89 15.10 14.16
CA ASN A 48 5.27 15.73 15.30
C ASN A 48 3.74 15.65 15.22
N CYS A 49 3.05 16.23 16.20
CA CYS A 49 1.60 16.16 16.34
C CYS A 49 0.84 16.64 15.09
N ILE A 50 1.34 17.67 14.42
CA ILE A 50 0.66 18.29 13.27
C ILE A 50 0.63 17.41 12.01
N THR A 51 1.37 16.33 11.98
CA THR A 51 1.29 15.35 10.89
C THR A 51 -0.07 14.63 10.88
N CYS A 52 -0.60 14.35 12.08
CA CYS A 52 -1.81 13.57 12.28
C CYS A 52 -2.97 14.37 12.89
N HIS A 53 -2.68 15.51 13.52
CA HIS A 53 -3.67 16.32 14.22
C HIS A 53 -3.72 17.74 13.71
N ASP A 54 -4.93 18.30 13.66
CA ASP A 54 -5.10 19.74 13.46
C ASP A 54 -4.56 20.51 14.67
N PRO A 55 -3.65 21.50 14.48
CA PRO A 55 -3.04 22.21 15.60
C PRO A 55 -4.03 23.12 16.36
N HIS A 56 -5.18 23.41 15.78
CA HIS A 56 -6.18 24.29 16.39
C HIS A 56 -7.30 23.53 17.11
N SER A 57 -7.63 22.32 16.66
CA SER A 57 -8.71 21.51 17.22
C SER A 57 -8.26 20.17 17.78
N ALA A 58 -7.03 19.77 17.55
CA ALA A 58 -6.47 18.44 17.85
C ALA A 58 -7.19 17.27 17.14
N GLU A 59 -8.07 17.57 16.18
CA GLU A 59 -8.79 16.56 15.41
C GLU A 59 -7.86 15.79 14.47
N PRO A 60 -8.10 14.49 14.22
CA PRO A 60 -7.35 13.72 13.26
C PRO A 60 -7.52 14.27 11.86
N ARG A 61 -6.41 14.46 11.14
CA ARG A 61 -6.44 15.01 9.78
C ARG A 61 -5.50 14.33 8.82
N ILE A 62 -5.77 14.55 7.54
CA ILE A 62 -4.95 14.16 6.41
C ILE A 62 -4.49 15.44 5.72
N VAL A 63 -3.21 15.52 5.38
CA VAL A 63 -2.58 16.70 4.76
C VAL A 63 -1.98 16.41 3.39
N PHE A 64 -1.85 15.15 3.00
CA PHE A 64 -1.32 14.76 1.69
C PHE A 64 -2.41 14.78 0.63
N ASP A 65 -2.23 15.64 -0.38
CA ASP A 65 -3.20 15.87 -1.46
C ASP A 65 -3.63 14.56 -2.16
N HIS A 66 -2.71 13.62 -2.38
CA HIS A 66 -3.01 12.39 -3.08
C HIS A 66 -4.07 11.55 -2.35
N LEU A 67 -3.99 11.47 -1.02
CA LEU A 67 -4.97 10.75 -0.22
C LEU A 67 -6.30 11.51 -0.14
N ILE A 68 -6.26 12.84 0.02
CA ILE A 68 -7.44 13.68 0.02
C ILE A 68 -8.20 13.55 -1.31
N GLU A 69 -7.50 13.61 -2.43
CA GLU A 69 -8.10 13.45 -3.76
C GLU A 69 -8.74 12.07 -3.93
N ALA A 70 -8.05 10.99 -3.52
CA ALA A 70 -8.60 9.65 -3.57
C ALA A 70 -9.92 9.52 -2.78
N MET A 71 -9.98 10.20 -1.64
CA MET A 71 -11.13 10.13 -0.73
C MET A 71 -12.28 11.07 -1.11
N SER A 72 -12.04 12.12 -1.90
CA SER A 72 -13.02 13.18 -2.13
C SER A 72 -13.31 13.51 -3.60
N HIS A 73 -12.39 13.24 -4.52
CA HIS A 73 -12.59 13.66 -5.90
C HIS A 73 -13.68 12.82 -6.59
N PRO A 74 -14.66 13.44 -7.28
CA PRO A 74 -15.80 12.74 -7.89
C PRO A 74 -15.42 11.65 -8.90
N HIS A 75 -14.24 11.75 -9.51
CA HIS A 75 -13.71 10.75 -10.42
C HIS A 75 -13.56 9.36 -9.76
N TYR A 76 -13.34 9.32 -8.45
CA TYR A 76 -13.11 8.09 -7.67
C TYR A 76 -14.36 7.59 -6.94
N LYS A 77 -15.54 8.13 -7.24
CA LYS A 77 -16.82 7.79 -6.57
C LYS A 77 -17.14 6.29 -6.56
N ASP A 78 -16.72 5.57 -7.60
CA ASP A 78 -16.99 4.15 -7.79
C ASP A 78 -15.85 3.26 -7.22
N TYR A 79 -14.80 3.87 -6.70
CA TYR A 79 -13.68 3.14 -6.13
C TYR A 79 -13.92 2.79 -4.65
N ASN A 80 -13.15 1.84 -4.18
CA ASN A 80 -13.41 1.14 -2.91
C ASN A 80 -13.69 2.08 -1.73
N TYR A 81 -12.88 3.14 -1.55
CA TYR A 81 -13.09 4.05 -0.44
C TYR A 81 -14.42 4.80 -0.56
N GLN A 82 -14.63 5.57 -1.63
CA GLN A 82 -15.82 6.44 -1.74
C GLN A 82 -17.11 5.64 -1.83
N LYS A 83 -17.10 4.49 -2.50
CA LYS A 83 -18.24 3.57 -2.56
C LYS A 83 -18.67 3.06 -1.18
N ASN A 84 -17.76 3.00 -0.23
CA ASN A 84 -18.00 2.50 1.12
C ASN A 84 -17.96 3.61 2.19
N ALA A 85 -17.76 4.86 1.82
CA ALA A 85 -17.61 5.98 2.76
C ALA A 85 -18.80 6.04 3.75
N GLY A 86 -18.47 6.14 5.02
CA GLY A 86 -19.43 6.10 6.14
C GLY A 86 -19.70 4.70 6.70
N LYS A 87 -19.24 3.62 6.05
CA LYS A 87 -19.26 2.26 6.60
C LYS A 87 -18.09 2.04 7.56
N THR A 88 -18.16 0.99 8.37
CA THR A 88 -17.05 0.58 9.25
C THR A 88 -15.75 0.43 8.44
N GLY A 89 -14.67 1.02 8.94
CA GLY A 89 -13.37 1.04 8.26
C GLY A 89 -13.21 2.11 7.17
N TYR A 90 -14.29 2.80 6.77
CA TYR A 90 -14.29 3.84 5.73
C TYR A 90 -14.88 5.15 6.27
N PRO A 91 -14.14 5.93 7.07
CA PRO A 91 -14.67 7.16 7.68
C PRO A 91 -14.99 8.18 6.59
N LYS A 92 -16.02 8.99 6.80
CA LYS A 92 -16.21 10.19 6.00
C LYS A 92 -15.16 11.24 6.32
N ILE A 93 -14.92 12.11 5.37
CA ILE A 93 -14.02 13.24 5.54
C ILE A 93 -14.75 14.54 5.23
N GLU A 94 -14.33 15.60 5.91
CA GLU A 94 -14.60 16.98 5.54
C GLU A 94 -13.33 17.57 4.91
N VAL A 95 -13.46 18.10 3.69
CA VAL A 95 -12.32 18.73 3.00
C VAL A 95 -12.39 20.23 3.18
N ILE A 96 -11.38 20.78 3.84
CA ILE A 96 -11.25 22.21 4.11
C ILE A 96 -10.19 22.79 3.17
N ASN A 97 -10.53 23.85 2.45
CA ASN A 97 -9.58 24.61 1.65
C ASN A 97 -8.88 25.64 2.54
N MET A 98 -7.61 25.43 2.80
CA MET A 98 -6.79 26.37 3.55
C MET A 98 -5.98 27.24 2.57
N GLY A 99 -6.37 28.49 2.39
CA GLY A 99 -5.58 29.47 1.63
C GLY A 99 -4.41 29.96 2.49
N VAL A 100 -3.20 29.50 2.21
CA VAL A 100 -2.00 30.02 2.88
C VAL A 100 -1.03 30.56 1.85
N ARG A 101 -0.69 31.84 1.94
CA ARG A 101 0.32 32.53 1.12
C ARG A 101 0.12 32.34 -0.40
N GLY A 102 -1.10 32.42 -0.87
CA GLY A 102 -1.41 32.29 -2.31
C GLY A 102 -1.37 30.86 -2.85
N TYR A 103 -1.17 29.87 -2.01
CA TYR A 103 -1.24 28.46 -2.38
C TYR A 103 -2.50 27.86 -1.77
N PRO A 104 -3.53 27.53 -2.59
CA PRO A 104 -4.69 26.80 -2.13
C PRO A 104 -4.22 25.44 -1.62
N ARG A 105 -4.56 25.12 -0.39
CA ARG A 105 -4.29 23.85 0.26
C ARG A 105 -5.57 23.23 0.72
N LYS A 106 -5.63 21.93 0.56
CA LYS A 106 -6.68 21.12 1.14
C LYS A 106 -6.12 20.40 2.36
N ILE A 107 -6.91 20.31 3.39
CA ILE A 107 -6.76 19.31 4.45
C ILE A 107 -8.05 18.51 4.51
N ALA A 108 -7.99 17.27 4.96
CA ALA A 108 -9.19 16.50 5.25
C ALA A 108 -9.25 16.18 6.72
N ILE A 109 -10.36 16.55 7.34
CA ILE A 109 -10.69 16.17 8.73
C ILE A 109 -11.46 14.86 8.68
N LEU A 110 -11.07 13.91 9.49
CA LEU A 110 -11.76 12.63 9.63
C LEU A 110 -12.94 12.77 10.58
N GLU A 111 -14.14 12.42 10.15
CA GLU A 111 -15.35 12.43 10.99
C GLU A 111 -15.19 11.55 12.25
N LYS A 112 -14.44 10.47 12.13
CA LYS A 112 -14.04 9.62 13.25
C LYS A 112 -12.55 9.32 13.15
N ALA A 113 -11.88 9.31 14.30
CA ALA A 113 -10.48 8.91 14.35
C ALA A 113 -10.32 7.51 13.75
N ASN A 114 -9.64 7.44 12.61
CA ASN A 114 -9.27 6.19 11.96
C ASN A 114 -7.80 6.26 11.55
N SER A 115 -6.98 5.57 12.31
CA SER A 115 -5.53 5.60 12.13
C SER A 115 -5.06 5.00 10.82
N ASN A 116 -5.87 4.15 10.16
CA ASN A 116 -5.51 3.61 8.85
C ASN A 116 -5.28 4.74 7.85
N TYR A 117 -6.14 5.76 7.84
CA TYR A 117 -6.01 6.88 6.90
C TYR A 117 -4.98 7.91 7.35
N MET A 118 -4.80 8.12 8.66
CA MET A 118 -3.71 8.97 9.15
C MET A 118 -2.33 8.39 8.82
N CYS A 119 -2.13 7.10 9.06
CA CYS A 119 -0.90 6.39 8.72
C CYS A 119 -0.77 6.18 7.20
N GLY A 120 -1.90 5.97 6.51
CA GLY A 120 -2.01 5.79 5.08
C GLY A 120 -1.43 6.93 4.27
N GLN A 121 -1.36 8.15 4.80
CA GLN A 121 -0.69 9.26 4.12
C GLN A 121 0.74 8.91 3.64
N CYS A 122 1.41 7.97 4.34
CA CYS A 122 2.74 7.50 4.02
C CYS A 122 2.79 5.99 3.76
N HIS A 123 1.85 5.23 4.34
CA HIS A 123 1.80 3.77 4.31
C HIS A 123 0.71 3.23 3.36
N GLU A 124 0.51 3.90 2.24
CA GLU A 124 -0.32 3.44 1.13
C GLU A 124 0.53 3.12 -0.10
N GLY A 125 -0.05 2.39 -1.03
CA GLY A 125 0.62 2.09 -2.30
C GLY A 125 0.70 3.30 -3.22
N HIS A 126 1.88 3.85 -3.36
CA HIS A 126 2.14 5.01 -4.22
C HIS A 126 2.46 4.59 -5.65
N ASN A 127 1.73 5.15 -6.61
CA ASN A 127 2.09 5.04 -8.01
C ASN A 127 3.08 6.15 -8.37
N ARG A 128 4.31 5.76 -8.67
CA ARG A 128 5.42 6.70 -8.97
C ARG A 128 5.60 6.95 -10.45
N SER A 129 4.57 7.05 -11.25
CA SER A 129 4.78 7.10 -12.68
C SER A 129 4.31 8.40 -13.31
N GLU A 130 5.24 9.18 -13.82
CA GLU A 130 4.95 10.26 -14.76
C GLU A 130 4.27 9.75 -16.05
N THR A 131 4.41 8.46 -16.36
CA THR A 131 3.83 7.85 -17.55
C THR A 131 2.31 7.73 -17.46
N PHE A 132 1.74 7.65 -16.26
CA PHE A 132 0.28 7.70 -16.06
C PHE A 132 -0.38 8.99 -16.56
N TYR A 133 0.41 10.05 -16.82
CA TYR A 133 -0.08 11.40 -17.09
C TYR A 133 0.18 11.89 -18.50
N LYS A 134 0.94 11.15 -19.29
CA LYS A 134 1.30 11.58 -20.66
C LYS A 134 0.20 11.35 -21.67
N ASP A 135 -0.77 10.50 -21.34
CA ASP A 135 -1.83 10.11 -22.26
C ASP A 135 -3.14 10.77 -21.85
N SER A 136 -3.69 11.61 -22.72
CA SER A 136 -4.97 12.31 -22.49
C SER A 136 -6.14 11.33 -22.32
N ASP A 137 -6.05 10.14 -22.88
CA ASP A 137 -7.07 9.11 -22.80
C ASP A 137 -6.97 8.28 -21.51
N SER A 138 -5.84 8.30 -20.83
CA SER A 138 -5.71 7.75 -19.49
C SER A 138 -6.32 8.66 -18.40
N GLN A 139 -6.97 9.75 -18.79
CA GLN A 139 -7.71 10.63 -17.87
C GLN A 139 -8.77 9.90 -17.04
N LEU A 140 -9.17 8.71 -17.44
CA LEU A 140 -10.04 7.83 -16.65
C LEU A 140 -9.40 7.38 -15.34
N ALA A 141 -8.08 7.36 -15.26
CA ALA A 141 -7.39 6.92 -14.06
C ALA A 141 -6.96 8.07 -13.15
N HIS A 142 -6.60 9.22 -13.74
CA HIS A 142 -6.08 10.37 -12.99
C HIS A 142 -6.37 11.68 -13.72
N PRO A 143 -7.22 12.55 -13.18
CA PRO A 143 -7.32 13.90 -13.70
C PRO A 143 -5.95 14.58 -13.63
N LYS A 144 -5.63 15.40 -14.64
CA LYS A 144 -4.34 16.12 -14.75
C LYS A 144 -3.92 16.88 -13.47
N ASN A 145 -4.86 17.15 -12.58
CA ASN A 145 -4.68 17.87 -11.32
C ASN A 145 -4.53 16.95 -10.10
N ALA A 146 -4.63 15.63 -10.26
CA ALA A 146 -4.53 14.66 -9.19
C ALA A 146 -3.08 14.24 -8.88
N ILE A 147 -2.10 14.82 -9.56
CA ILE A 147 -0.71 14.76 -9.11
C ILE A 147 -0.65 15.64 -7.89
N ASP A 148 -0.44 15.05 -6.73
CA ASP A 148 -0.08 15.85 -5.60
C ASP A 148 1.20 16.61 -5.94
N ARG A 149 1.43 17.73 -5.27
CA ARG A 149 2.62 18.57 -5.49
C ARG A 149 3.90 17.87 -5.08
N THR A 150 3.81 16.67 -4.51
CA THR A 150 4.93 15.79 -4.20
C THR A 150 5.36 14.96 -5.41
N GLY A 151 4.64 15.03 -6.54
CA GLY A 151 4.88 14.24 -7.76
C GLY A 151 4.38 12.81 -7.66
N TRP A 152 3.52 12.51 -6.67
CA TRP A 152 2.93 11.20 -6.48
C TRP A 152 1.49 11.17 -6.97
N SER A 153 1.07 10.06 -7.48
CA SER A 153 -0.29 9.90 -7.96
C SER A 153 -1.15 9.14 -6.97
N VAL A 154 -2.41 9.47 -7.02
CA VAL A 154 -3.50 8.76 -6.35
C VAL A 154 -3.68 7.40 -7.01
N GLY A 155 -2.89 6.40 -6.63
CA GLY A 155 -2.92 5.19 -7.42
C GLY A 155 -3.72 4.04 -6.87
N THR A 156 -4.08 4.07 -5.61
CA THR A 156 -4.26 2.79 -4.93
C THR A 156 -5.56 2.57 -4.23
N PHE A 157 -6.35 3.61 -4.04
CA PHE A 157 -7.65 3.52 -3.37
C PHE A 157 -8.75 2.79 -4.13
N PHE A 158 -8.46 2.18 -5.24
CA PHE A 158 -9.45 1.42 -6.00
C PHE A 158 -9.39 -0.09 -5.78
N ALA A 159 -8.52 -0.57 -4.88
CA ALA A 159 -8.43 -2.01 -4.66
C ALA A 159 -8.15 -2.34 -3.20
N ALA A 160 -8.85 -3.35 -2.68
CA ALA A 160 -8.63 -3.90 -1.35
C ALA A 160 -7.62 -5.08 -1.36
N ASN A 161 -7.21 -5.53 -2.54
CA ASN A 161 -6.28 -6.65 -2.70
C ASN A 161 -5.54 -6.56 -4.05
N PRO A 162 -4.41 -7.25 -4.20
CA PRO A 162 -3.59 -7.16 -5.41
C PRO A 162 -4.27 -7.66 -6.68
N ILE A 163 -5.15 -8.63 -6.62
CA ILE A 163 -5.86 -9.14 -7.81
C ILE A 163 -6.82 -8.08 -8.36
N GLU A 164 -7.60 -7.47 -7.47
CA GLU A 164 -8.53 -6.40 -7.85
C GLU A 164 -7.77 -5.23 -8.50
N ARG A 165 -6.68 -4.79 -7.87
CA ARG A 165 -5.86 -3.72 -8.44
C ARG A 165 -5.25 -4.10 -9.78
N TRP A 166 -4.69 -5.30 -9.90
CA TRP A 166 -4.11 -5.76 -11.16
C TRP A 166 -5.14 -5.79 -12.30
N ASN A 167 -6.38 -6.20 -12.01
CA ASN A 167 -7.46 -6.18 -12.99
C ASN A 167 -7.78 -4.75 -13.46
N VAL A 168 -7.76 -3.76 -12.57
CA VAL A 168 -7.93 -2.34 -12.94
C VAL A 168 -6.75 -1.87 -13.78
N VAL A 169 -5.52 -2.13 -13.36
CA VAL A 169 -4.30 -1.77 -14.10
C VAL A 169 -4.30 -2.37 -15.50
N ARG A 170 -4.63 -3.65 -15.61
CA ARG A 170 -4.72 -4.36 -16.89
C ARG A 170 -5.77 -3.76 -17.82
N ARG A 171 -6.98 -3.54 -17.31
CA ARG A 171 -8.10 -2.99 -18.07
C ARG A 171 -7.81 -1.58 -18.61
N LEU A 172 -7.13 -0.76 -17.81
CA LEU A 172 -6.82 0.63 -18.14
C LEU A 172 -5.44 0.80 -18.81
N GLY A 173 -4.66 -0.27 -18.95
CA GLY A 173 -3.32 -0.20 -19.52
C GLY A 173 -2.29 0.54 -18.65
N LEU A 174 -2.52 0.66 -17.35
CA LEU A 174 -1.73 1.48 -16.43
C LEU A 174 -0.42 0.80 -15.97
N TYR A 175 0.34 0.25 -16.88
CA TYR A 175 1.65 -0.31 -16.60
C TYR A 175 2.71 0.80 -16.57
N ASN A 176 3.64 0.72 -15.62
CA ASN A 176 4.71 1.71 -15.45
C ASN A 176 6.13 1.13 -15.53
N GLY A 177 6.24 -0.14 -15.86
CA GLY A 177 7.51 -0.81 -16.00
C GLY A 177 7.44 -2.03 -16.92
N ILE A 178 8.62 -2.56 -17.22
CA ILE A 178 8.80 -3.82 -17.96
C ILE A 178 9.86 -4.64 -17.21
N ASP A 179 9.55 -5.89 -16.91
CA ASP A 179 10.58 -6.83 -16.48
C ASP A 179 11.52 -7.10 -17.66
N LYS A 180 12.75 -6.60 -17.55
CA LYS A 180 13.72 -6.63 -18.64
C LYS A 180 14.05 -8.05 -19.09
N ALA A 181 14.01 -9.02 -18.20
CA ALA A 181 14.35 -10.40 -18.52
C ALA A 181 13.28 -11.06 -19.39
N THR A 182 12.01 -10.90 -19.03
CA THR A 182 10.89 -11.56 -19.72
C THR A 182 10.20 -10.67 -20.76
N GLY A 183 10.36 -9.35 -20.70
CA GLY A 183 9.61 -8.38 -21.49
C GLY A 183 8.17 -8.13 -20.99
N VAL A 184 7.78 -8.71 -19.87
CA VAL A 184 6.42 -8.60 -19.33
C VAL A 184 6.20 -7.21 -18.72
N LYS A 185 5.07 -6.60 -19.04
CA LYS A 185 4.65 -5.33 -18.45
C LYS A 185 4.35 -5.50 -16.96
N THR A 186 4.84 -4.56 -16.17
CA THR A 186 4.69 -4.55 -14.71
C THR A 186 4.12 -3.24 -14.21
N VAL A 187 3.67 -3.25 -12.98
CA VAL A 187 3.29 -2.05 -12.25
C VAL A 187 4.02 -2.01 -10.92
N SER A 188 4.53 -0.84 -10.56
CA SER A 188 5.21 -0.65 -9.27
C SER A 188 4.27 -0.94 -8.12
N THR A 189 4.79 -1.62 -7.11
CA THR A 189 4.06 -2.06 -5.92
C THR A 189 4.96 -1.88 -4.71
N ASP A 190 4.66 -0.89 -3.91
CA ASP A 190 5.32 -0.68 -2.62
C ASP A 190 4.38 0.03 -1.65
N HIS A 191 4.55 -0.18 -0.34
CA HIS A 191 3.83 0.48 0.74
C HIS A 191 2.31 0.21 0.85
N TYR A 192 1.81 -0.93 0.37
CA TYR A 192 0.38 -1.31 0.45
C TYR A 192 -0.09 -1.73 1.86
N HIS A 193 0.45 -1.14 2.91
CA HIS A 193 0.11 -1.54 4.28
C HIS A 193 -1.32 -1.16 4.64
N MET A 194 -1.72 0.07 4.31
CA MET A 194 -3.05 0.56 4.64
C MET A 194 -4.14 -0.23 3.89
N GLU A 195 -3.99 -0.42 2.58
CA GLU A 195 -4.95 -1.17 1.76
C GLU A 195 -5.06 -2.61 2.23
N THR A 196 -3.93 -3.23 2.61
CA THR A 196 -3.90 -4.59 3.15
C THR A 196 -4.69 -4.67 4.46
N VAL A 197 -4.48 -3.73 5.38
CA VAL A 197 -5.22 -3.70 6.66
C VAL A 197 -6.70 -3.38 6.44
N VAL A 198 -7.04 -2.37 5.64
CA VAL A 198 -8.43 -1.99 5.36
C VAL A 198 -9.19 -3.14 4.70
N GLY A 199 -8.55 -3.90 3.81
CA GLY A 199 -9.13 -5.08 3.16
C GLY A 199 -9.25 -6.30 4.07
N SER A 200 -8.55 -6.35 5.20
CA SER A 200 -8.50 -7.47 6.12
C SER A 200 -9.75 -7.60 7.00
N LYS A 201 -9.87 -8.73 7.68
CA LYS A 201 -10.92 -8.91 8.71
C LYS A 201 -10.82 -7.89 9.84
N HIS A 202 -9.59 -7.52 10.25
CA HIS A 202 -9.38 -6.50 11.25
C HIS A 202 -9.89 -5.13 10.79
N GLY A 203 -9.53 -4.71 9.57
CA GLY A 203 -10.02 -3.45 9.01
C GLY A 203 -11.53 -3.41 8.86
N GLN A 204 -12.15 -4.53 8.43
CA GLN A 204 -13.61 -4.67 8.34
C GLN A 204 -14.29 -4.61 9.72
N ALA A 205 -13.61 -5.04 10.78
CA ALA A 205 -14.06 -4.91 12.16
C ALA A 205 -13.79 -3.52 12.76
N GLY A 206 -13.18 -2.59 12.00
CA GLY A 206 -12.87 -1.23 12.46
C GLY A 206 -11.53 -1.09 13.19
N VAL A 207 -10.72 -2.15 13.22
CA VAL A 207 -9.37 -2.10 13.81
C VAL A 207 -8.43 -1.29 12.92
N GLY A 208 -7.72 -0.35 13.54
CA GLY A 208 -6.78 0.52 12.85
C GLY A 208 -5.32 0.26 13.22
N CYS A 209 -4.42 0.96 12.55
CA CYS A 209 -2.98 0.83 12.75
C CYS A 209 -2.58 1.05 14.22
N THR A 210 -3.18 2.04 14.88
CA THR A 210 -2.86 2.38 16.29
C THR A 210 -3.30 1.32 17.28
N ASP A 211 -4.31 0.52 16.96
CA ASP A 211 -4.75 -0.56 17.85
C ASP A 211 -3.67 -1.63 18.06
N CYS A 212 -2.81 -1.80 17.07
CA CYS A 212 -1.70 -2.74 17.14
C CYS A 212 -0.35 -2.06 17.40
N HIS A 213 -0.10 -0.90 16.78
CA HIS A 213 1.21 -0.24 16.81
C HIS A 213 1.36 0.79 17.93
N PHE A 214 0.26 1.28 18.51
CA PHE A 214 0.26 2.19 19.63
C PHE A 214 -0.30 1.46 20.86
N ALA A 215 0.58 1.00 21.74
CA ALA A 215 0.15 0.26 22.91
C ALA A 215 -0.79 1.10 23.79
N LYS A 216 -1.87 0.49 24.27
CA LYS A 216 -2.80 1.13 25.18
C LYS A 216 -2.25 1.07 26.61
N LYS A 217 -2.09 2.22 27.24
CA LYS A 217 -1.66 2.33 28.65
C LYS A 217 -2.78 1.89 29.59
N ALA A 218 -2.44 1.60 30.84
CA ALA A 218 -3.42 1.18 31.87
C ALA A 218 -4.54 2.20 32.08
N ASN A 219 -4.27 3.48 31.88
CA ASN A 219 -5.28 4.56 31.99
C ASN A 219 -6.13 4.72 30.70
N GLY A 220 -6.00 3.83 29.74
CA GLY A 220 -6.75 3.85 28.48
C GLY A 220 -6.21 4.75 27.38
N THR A 221 -5.19 5.58 27.66
CA THR A 221 -4.57 6.44 26.63
C THR A 221 -3.63 5.64 25.74
N LEU A 222 -3.47 6.08 24.48
CA LEU A 222 -2.52 5.49 23.55
C LEU A 222 -1.11 6.01 23.82
N GLU A 223 -0.14 5.13 23.67
CA GLU A 223 1.28 5.49 23.67
C GLU A 223 1.63 5.99 22.27
N HIS A 224 1.89 7.30 22.13
CA HIS A 224 2.16 7.95 20.83
C HIS A 224 3.52 7.61 20.24
N GLN A 225 4.12 6.52 20.62
CA GLN A 225 5.36 6.03 20.07
C GLN A 225 5.09 4.71 19.34
N PRO A 226 5.05 4.71 17.98
CA PRO A 226 4.83 3.49 17.24
C PRO A 226 5.87 2.41 17.59
N SER A 227 5.40 1.22 17.86
CA SER A 227 6.26 0.10 18.23
C SER A 227 5.84 -1.18 17.48
N LEU A 228 6.73 -2.17 17.50
CA LEU A 228 6.37 -3.50 17.01
C LEU A 228 5.37 -4.13 17.99
N PRO A 229 4.19 -4.58 17.52
CA PRO A 229 3.20 -5.22 18.38
C PRO A 229 3.74 -6.41 19.16
N SER A 230 4.72 -7.13 18.58
CA SER A 230 5.39 -8.27 19.20
C SER A 230 6.15 -7.95 20.50
N LEU A 231 6.46 -6.69 20.76
CA LEU A 231 7.11 -6.27 22.00
C LEU A 231 6.10 -6.07 23.15
N LYS A 232 4.81 -6.02 22.87
CA LYS A 232 3.77 -5.63 23.81
C LYS A 232 2.45 -6.38 23.57
N TYR A 233 2.48 -7.69 23.42
CA TYR A 233 1.27 -8.50 23.12
C TYR A 233 0.14 -8.29 24.13
N LYS A 234 0.45 -8.11 25.43
CA LYS A 234 -0.53 -7.82 26.46
C LYS A 234 -1.35 -6.56 26.17
N ASN A 235 -0.70 -5.56 25.58
CA ASN A 235 -1.29 -4.25 25.33
C ASN A 235 -1.74 -4.08 23.87
N THR A 236 -1.64 -5.14 23.06
CA THR A 236 -2.03 -5.18 21.66
C THR A 236 -2.94 -6.39 21.40
N CYS A 237 -2.44 -7.49 20.89
CA CYS A 237 -3.25 -8.65 20.48
C CYS A 237 -4.02 -9.29 21.65
N ALA A 238 -3.36 -9.49 22.81
CA ALA A 238 -3.94 -10.12 24.01
C ALA A 238 -4.65 -9.14 24.94
N ARG A 239 -5.05 -8.00 24.46
CA ARG A 239 -5.83 -7.00 25.19
C ARG A 239 -7.25 -7.51 25.45
N SER A 240 -7.86 -7.15 26.60
CA SER A 240 -9.18 -7.65 27.00
C SER A 240 -10.34 -7.21 26.09
N ASP A 241 -10.18 -6.11 25.36
CA ASP A 241 -11.13 -5.65 24.33
C ASP A 241 -10.83 -6.19 22.93
N CYS A 242 -9.85 -7.11 22.82
CA CYS A 242 -9.46 -7.83 21.60
C CYS A 242 -9.45 -9.34 21.87
N HIS A 243 -8.37 -10.03 21.49
CA HIS A 243 -8.24 -11.48 21.65
C HIS A 243 -8.03 -11.97 23.09
N GLY A 244 -7.68 -11.09 24.02
CA GLY A 244 -7.61 -11.40 25.45
C GLY A 244 -8.94 -11.33 26.18
N ASN A 245 -10.08 -11.20 25.48
CA ASN A 245 -11.41 -11.17 26.05
C ASN A 245 -11.73 -12.52 26.70
N PRO A 246 -12.05 -12.57 28.03
CA PRO A 246 -12.38 -13.82 28.73
C PRO A 246 -13.61 -14.53 28.17
N ASN A 247 -14.52 -13.78 27.54
CA ASN A 247 -15.73 -14.33 26.89
C ASN A 247 -15.54 -14.61 25.40
N GLY A 248 -14.33 -14.46 24.88
CA GLY A 248 -13.94 -14.68 23.48
C GLY A 248 -12.77 -15.66 23.39
N ASP A 249 -11.73 -15.25 22.65
CA ASP A 249 -10.54 -16.08 22.44
C ASP A 249 -9.71 -16.32 23.71
N ASN A 250 -9.77 -15.39 24.66
CA ASN A 250 -9.06 -15.42 25.93
C ASN A 250 -7.55 -15.70 25.80
N TRP A 251 -6.90 -15.03 24.85
CA TRP A 251 -5.48 -15.27 24.60
C TRP A 251 -4.62 -14.65 25.70
N SER A 252 -3.68 -15.43 26.18
CA SER A 252 -2.48 -14.93 26.89
C SER A 252 -1.49 -14.31 25.89
N GLU A 253 -0.49 -13.60 26.42
CA GLU A 253 0.62 -13.08 25.59
C GLU A 253 1.36 -14.19 24.82
N GLY A 254 1.54 -15.35 25.46
CA GLY A 254 2.16 -16.53 24.83
C GLY A 254 1.32 -17.07 23.69
N GLN A 255 0.00 -17.11 23.81
CA GLN A 255 -0.89 -17.53 22.74
C GLN A 255 -0.90 -16.52 21.59
N ALA A 256 -0.91 -15.21 21.87
CA ALA A 256 -0.79 -14.18 20.84
C ALA A 256 0.53 -14.33 20.07
N ALA A 257 1.64 -14.51 20.78
CA ALA A 257 2.95 -14.76 20.16
C ALA A 257 2.96 -16.01 19.28
N TYR A 258 2.38 -17.10 19.76
CA TYR A 258 2.26 -18.34 18.99
C TYR A 258 1.42 -18.17 17.72
N MET A 259 0.28 -17.45 17.81
CA MET A 259 -0.56 -17.18 16.65
C MET A 259 0.13 -16.32 15.60
N VAL A 260 0.83 -15.25 16.02
CA VAL A 260 1.64 -14.43 15.10
C VAL A 260 2.74 -15.26 14.42
N ALA A 261 3.48 -16.07 15.20
CA ALA A 261 4.50 -16.94 14.63
C ALA A 261 3.93 -17.96 13.63
N THR A 262 2.74 -18.51 13.92
CA THR A 262 2.02 -19.43 13.02
C THR A 262 1.63 -18.73 11.72
N ILE A 263 1.08 -17.51 11.77
CA ILE A 263 0.75 -16.72 10.59
C ILE A 263 2.01 -16.46 9.75
N GLN A 264 3.10 -16.04 10.38
CA GLN A 264 4.35 -15.76 9.69
C GLN A 264 4.99 -17.03 9.09
N GLN A 265 4.79 -18.18 9.71
CA GLN A 265 5.21 -19.47 9.15
C GLN A 265 4.40 -19.84 7.90
N ARG A 266 3.08 -19.69 7.96
CA ARG A 266 2.19 -19.93 6.81
C ARG A 266 2.51 -18.97 5.67
N TYR A 267 2.78 -17.70 5.99
CA TYR A 267 3.26 -16.72 5.01
C TYR A 267 4.52 -17.19 4.29
N ARG A 268 5.53 -17.69 5.00
CA ARG A 268 6.76 -18.23 4.39
C ARG A 268 6.48 -19.37 3.43
N ILE A 269 5.64 -20.31 3.82
CA ILE A 269 5.26 -21.45 2.97
C ILE A 269 4.58 -20.97 1.67
N HIS A 270 3.64 -20.06 1.77
CA HIS A 270 2.97 -19.49 0.60
C HIS A 270 3.91 -18.67 -0.28
N LYS A 271 4.81 -17.91 0.33
CA LYS A 271 5.86 -17.16 -0.37
C LYS A 271 6.75 -18.08 -1.20
N GLU A 272 7.31 -19.11 -0.61
CA GLU A 272 8.16 -20.09 -1.28
C GLU A 272 7.44 -20.79 -2.45
N ARG A 273 6.17 -21.12 -2.26
CA ARG A 273 5.34 -21.69 -3.33
C ARG A 273 5.13 -20.71 -4.47
N LEU A 274 4.81 -19.44 -4.18
CA LEU A 274 4.67 -18.37 -5.17
C LEU A 274 5.96 -18.19 -5.97
N GLU A 275 7.09 -18.09 -5.28
CA GLU A 275 8.42 -17.92 -5.91
C GLU A 275 8.77 -19.11 -6.82
N ARG A 276 8.48 -20.33 -6.39
CA ARG A 276 8.71 -21.53 -7.21
C ARG A 276 7.91 -21.51 -8.51
N TYR A 277 6.62 -21.24 -8.45
CA TYR A 277 5.77 -21.19 -9.66
C TYR A 277 6.04 -19.95 -10.50
N GLY A 278 6.33 -18.82 -9.88
CA GLY A 278 6.76 -17.61 -10.57
C GLY A 278 8.07 -17.82 -11.33
N SER A 279 9.03 -18.51 -10.72
CA SER A 279 10.31 -18.85 -11.37
C SER A 279 10.12 -19.79 -12.57
N ALA A 280 9.22 -20.78 -12.49
CA ALA A 280 8.91 -21.65 -13.61
C ALA A 280 8.32 -20.88 -14.79
N ALA A 281 7.32 -20.02 -14.53
CA ALA A 281 6.74 -19.15 -15.56
C ALA A 281 7.77 -18.19 -16.15
N ARG A 282 8.62 -17.58 -15.32
CA ARG A 282 9.71 -16.70 -15.74
C ARG A 282 10.67 -17.36 -16.68
N ASN A 283 11.13 -18.55 -16.34
CA ASN A 283 12.09 -19.30 -17.17
C ASN A 283 11.51 -19.64 -18.54
N LEU A 284 10.23 -20.00 -18.60
CA LEU A 284 9.55 -20.28 -19.87
C LEU A 284 9.40 -19.01 -20.73
N LEU A 285 9.06 -17.87 -20.10
CA LEU A 285 8.98 -16.58 -20.78
C LEU A 285 10.32 -16.11 -21.32
N ILE A 286 11.42 -16.34 -20.59
CA ILE A 286 12.78 -16.01 -21.05
C ILE A 286 13.14 -16.85 -22.28
N LYS A 287 12.89 -18.18 -22.24
CA LYS A 287 13.13 -19.07 -23.39
C LYS A 287 12.34 -18.63 -24.61
N ALA A 288 11.06 -18.30 -24.43
CA ALA A 288 10.23 -17.82 -25.53
C ALA A 288 10.72 -16.48 -26.11
N LYS A 289 11.12 -15.54 -25.24
CA LYS A 289 11.67 -14.26 -25.66
C LYS A 289 12.97 -14.37 -26.43
N ASN A 290 13.83 -15.32 -26.05
CA ASN A 290 15.11 -15.57 -26.71
C ASN A 290 14.96 -16.37 -28.04
N GLY A 291 13.76 -16.91 -28.28
CA GLY A 291 13.53 -17.76 -29.48
C GLY A 291 13.88 -19.24 -29.27
N ASP A 292 14.24 -19.64 -28.06
CA ASP A 292 14.58 -21.03 -27.72
C ASP A 292 13.37 -21.97 -27.81
N VAL A 293 12.17 -21.42 -27.62
CA VAL A 293 10.88 -22.13 -27.75
C VAL A 293 9.84 -21.23 -28.41
N LYS A 294 8.94 -21.84 -29.20
CA LYS A 294 7.79 -21.16 -29.79
C LYS A 294 6.52 -21.60 -29.06
N ILE A 295 5.83 -20.64 -28.42
CA ILE A 295 4.53 -20.83 -27.77
C ILE A 295 3.48 -20.19 -28.68
N ASN A 296 2.27 -20.77 -28.80
CA ASN A 296 1.22 -20.10 -29.55
C ASN A 296 0.80 -18.79 -28.88
N GLN A 297 0.38 -17.81 -29.68
CA GLN A 297 0.17 -16.45 -29.22
C GLN A 297 -0.87 -16.33 -28.08
N PRO A 298 -2.03 -17.01 -28.11
CA PRO A 298 -2.99 -16.94 -27.02
C PRO A 298 -2.43 -17.43 -25.67
N GLU A 299 -1.68 -18.54 -25.67
CA GLU A 299 -1.12 -19.12 -24.45
C GLU A 299 0.08 -18.31 -23.95
N TYR A 300 0.85 -17.73 -24.86
CA TYR A 300 1.93 -16.81 -24.51
C TYR A 300 1.38 -15.57 -23.77
N GLN A 301 0.28 -14.98 -24.26
CA GLN A 301 -0.37 -13.83 -23.61
C GLN A 301 -0.91 -14.20 -22.23
N LYS A 302 -1.56 -15.36 -22.08
CA LYS A 302 -2.04 -15.85 -20.77
C LYS A 302 -0.89 -16.03 -19.78
N LEU A 303 0.25 -16.55 -20.25
CA LEU A 303 1.43 -16.74 -19.42
C LEU A 303 2.03 -15.39 -18.98
N GLN A 304 2.09 -14.42 -19.90
CA GLN A 304 2.52 -13.05 -19.57
C GLN A 304 1.59 -12.40 -18.52
N ASP A 305 0.28 -12.53 -18.69
CA ASP A 305 -0.71 -11.99 -17.76
C ASP A 305 -0.59 -12.63 -16.36
N ALA A 306 -0.45 -13.95 -16.29
CA ALA A 306 -0.28 -14.67 -15.04
C ALA A 306 1.03 -14.27 -14.32
N TYR A 307 2.11 -14.09 -15.08
CA TYR A 307 3.40 -13.66 -14.53
C TYR A 307 3.37 -12.19 -14.09
N SER A 308 2.70 -11.32 -14.84
CA SER A 308 2.48 -9.92 -14.44
C SER A 308 1.70 -9.81 -13.12
N LEU A 309 0.62 -10.59 -12.98
CA LEU A 309 -0.13 -10.68 -11.72
C LEU A 309 0.74 -11.20 -10.57
N TYR A 310 1.57 -12.21 -10.82
CA TYR A 310 2.52 -12.71 -9.83
C TYR A 310 3.48 -11.62 -9.35
N LEU A 311 4.14 -10.89 -10.27
CA LEU A 311 5.05 -9.80 -9.92
C LEU A 311 4.35 -8.73 -9.08
N HIS A 312 3.11 -8.40 -9.45
CA HIS A 312 2.30 -7.45 -8.71
C HIS A 312 1.98 -7.94 -7.28
N THR A 313 1.60 -9.20 -7.14
CA THR A 313 1.28 -9.83 -5.85
C THR A 313 2.50 -9.92 -4.94
N VAL A 314 3.64 -10.27 -5.50
CA VAL A 314 4.94 -10.30 -4.79
C VAL A 314 5.30 -8.91 -4.28
N GLY A 315 5.21 -7.88 -5.12
CA GLY A 315 5.47 -6.50 -4.72
C GLY A 315 4.52 -6.03 -3.63
N TRP A 316 3.25 -6.38 -3.71
CA TRP A 316 2.25 -6.03 -2.71
C TRP A 316 2.57 -6.61 -1.32
N TYR A 317 2.73 -7.92 -1.22
CA TYR A 317 2.87 -8.58 0.08
C TYR A 317 4.30 -8.68 0.59
N PHE A 318 5.31 -8.73 -0.30
CA PHE A 318 6.69 -8.92 0.17
C PHE A 318 7.34 -7.62 0.63
N SER A 319 6.76 -6.48 0.28
CA SER A 319 7.10 -5.18 0.89
C SER A 319 6.49 -4.99 2.28
N ASP A 320 5.55 -5.85 2.68
CA ASP A 320 4.94 -5.83 4.01
C ASP A 320 5.78 -6.61 5.03
N TYR A 321 6.44 -5.87 5.91
CA TYR A 321 7.28 -6.43 6.98
C TYR A 321 6.50 -7.17 8.06
N SER A 322 5.16 -7.10 8.09
CA SER A 322 4.32 -7.89 9.00
C SER A 322 4.41 -9.39 8.72
N LYS A 323 4.84 -9.75 7.51
CA LYS A 323 4.90 -11.14 7.02
C LYS A 323 3.54 -11.83 7.14
N GLY A 324 2.52 -11.16 6.61
CA GLY A 324 1.15 -11.67 6.51
C GLY A 324 0.25 -11.37 7.70
N VAL A 325 0.75 -10.74 8.78
CA VAL A 325 -0.08 -10.42 9.96
C VAL A 325 -1.13 -9.35 9.65
N HIS A 326 -0.86 -8.43 8.74
CA HIS A 326 -1.82 -7.40 8.33
C HIS A 326 -3.08 -7.97 7.68
N ASP A 327 -2.97 -9.05 6.91
CA ASP A 327 -4.11 -9.76 6.32
C ASP A 327 -3.79 -11.24 6.07
N PRO A 328 -3.85 -12.08 7.11
CA PRO A 328 -3.48 -13.50 6.98
C PRO A 328 -4.34 -14.25 5.96
N SER A 329 -5.64 -14.06 6.04
CA SER A 329 -6.60 -14.78 5.18
C SER A 329 -6.58 -14.28 3.73
N GLY A 330 -6.47 -12.99 3.52
CA GLY A 330 -6.35 -12.40 2.19
C GLY A 330 -5.07 -12.79 1.49
N PHE A 331 -3.95 -12.81 2.21
CA PHE A 331 -2.68 -13.29 1.67
C PHE A 331 -2.76 -14.76 1.21
N GLU A 332 -3.29 -15.66 2.04
CA GLU A 332 -3.40 -17.08 1.69
C GLU A 332 -4.34 -17.32 0.50
N LYS A 333 -5.49 -16.65 0.48
CA LYS A 333 -6.45 -16.72 -0.62
C LYS A 333 -5.81 -16.22 -1.92
N THR A 334 -5.24 -15.03 -1.89
CA THR A 334 -4.62 -14.39 -3.07
C THR A 334 -3.46 -15.22 -3.59
N SER A 335 -2.54 -15.64 -2.73
CA SER A 335 -1.39 -16.45 -3.16
C SER A 335 -1.80 -17.77 -3.76
N SER A 336 -2.82 -18.43 -3.21
CA SER A 336 -3.36 -19.69 -3.75
C SER A 336 -3.96 -19.50 -5.15
N GLU A 337 -4.69 -18.40 -5.38
CA GLU A 337 -5.27 -18.06 -6.67
C GLU A 337 -4.18 -17.75 -7.70
N VAL A 338 -3.19 -16.96 -7.33
CA VAL A 338 -2.06 -16.62 -8.23
C VAL A 338 -1.25 -17.87 -8.57
N ILE A 339 -1.00 -18.77 -7.61
CA ILE A 339 -0.35 -20.05 -7.87
C ILE A 339 -1.15 -20.89 -8.87
N LYS A 340 -2.47 -20.96 -8.71
CA LYS A 340 -3.36 -21.67 -9.64
C LYS A 340 -3.22 -21.07 -11.05
N ASN A 341 -3.29 -19.76 -11.19
CA ASN A 341 -3.17 -19.07 -12.48
C ASN A 341 -1.80 -19.34 -13.15
N LEU A 342 -0.70 -19.23 -12.39
CA LEU A 342 0.64 -19.53 -12.89
C LEU A 342 0.77 -20.98 -13.39
N ARG A 343 0.28 -21.95 -12.61
CA ARG A 343 0.32 -23.37 -12.96
C ARG A 343 -0.45 -23.64 -14.26
N THR A 344 -1.68 -23.14 -14.33
CA THR A 344 -2.56 -23.35 -15.49
C THR A 344 -1.95 -22.71 -16.74
N ALA A 345 -1.50 -21.46 -16.66
CA ALA A 345 -0.92 -20.76 -17.80
C ALA A 345 0.42 -21.40 -18.26
N THR A 346 1.27 -21.80 -17.31
CA THR A 346 2.55 -22.44 -17.63
C THR A 346 2.34 -23.80 -18.29
N ALA A 347 1.44 -24.64 -17.78
CA ALA A 347 1.14 -25.94 -18.37
C ALA A 347 0.52 -25.80 -19.76
N ALA A 348 -0.42 -24.87 -19.95
CA ALA A 348 -1.03 -24.62 -21.24
C ALA A 348 0.02 -24.13 -22.26
N ALA A 349 0.89 -23.22 -21.88
CA ALA A 349 1.98 -22.77 -22.75
C ALA A 349 2.95 -23.90 -23.12
N GLN A 350 3.33 -24.75 -22.18
CA GLN A 350 4.20 -25.91 -22.41
C GLN A 350 3.61 -26.89 -23.42
N ASN A 351 2.31 -27.13 -23.37
CA ASN A 351 1.62 -28.04 -24.29
C ASN A 351 1.59 -27.54 -25.75
N THR A 352 1.93 -26.27 -25.99
CA THR A 352 1.97 -25.67 -27.35
C THR A 352 3.38 -25.46 -27.88
N ILE A 353 4.41 -25.85 -27.14
CA ILE A 353 5.81 -25.70 -27.57
C ILE A 353 6.09 -26.55 -28.78
N LYS A 354 6.66 -25.90 -29.77
CA LYS A 354 7.19 -26.52 -31.02
C LYS A 354 8.69 -26.38 -31.07
#